data_6f927e3272a7febd8db6a77a42349bd5
#
_entry.id   6f927e3272a7febd8db6a77a42349bd5
#
_cell.length_a   1.000
_cell.length_b   1.000
_cell.length_c   1.000
_cell.angle_alpha   90.00
_cell.angle_beta   90.00
_cell.angle_gamma   90.00
#
_symmetry.space_group_name_H-M   'P 1'
#
loop_
_entity.id
_entity.type
_entity.pdbx_description
1 polymer ?
#
loop_
_entity_poly.entity_id
_entity_poly.type
_entity_poly.pdbx_seq_one_letter_code
_entity_poly.pdbx_strand_id
1 'polypeptide(L)'
;VIRVVSIQFNPAGKMYDFNAGDLDLKPGDRVVVETERGISLGSVVTGPEEKDETSFSHPLAPVQRLLGPEDEKTLAHHNRREKEAYDFCLRRIKERNMDMKLVRVEHLFDGSKAIFYFTADGRVDFRELVKDLAHTFHTRIEMRQIGVRDEAKMVGGLGICGRELCCASFLRDFQPVSVKMAKEQNLALNPSKISGQCGRLLCCLDYEYETYCDLRKNFPKCGKRVRTVQYSGTVEKMNLLTGELILRQEDGKQISVKVKELLDENSPLAAQPEPAKEQEQVQHQQAPRRPREQQPQQRRQRPAPSAAAATAPAPEAVAHIATKAPVAEKAEAATQQPKADDKQKRKKRNRRHGHRKPSDQKTERPPQE
;
A
#
# COMPACT_ATOMS: atom_id res chain seq x y z
N VAL A 1 -4.05 34.56 20.73
CA VAL A 1 -3.63 34.18 19.38
C VAL A 1 -2.23 33.57 19.48
N ILE A 2 -2.03 32.40 18.94
CA ILE A 2 -0.75 31.70 18.91
C ILE A 2 -0.34 31.45 17.45
N ARG A 3 0.98 31.44 17.21
CA ARG A 3 1.54 31.10 15.87
C ARG A 3 1.66 29.57 15.76
N VAL A 4 0.89 28.98 14.87
CA VAL A 4 0.81 27.51 14.68
C VAL A 4 1.54 27.09 13.42
N VAL A 5 2.35 26.06 13.51
CA VAL A 5 3.01 25.40 12.37
C VAL A 5 2.63 23.94 12.36
N SER A 6 2.37 23.37 11.16
CA SER A 6 2.17 21.94 11.01
C SER A 6 3.48 21.25 10.66
N ILE A 7 3.85 20.26 11.46
CA ILE A 7 5.10 19.51 11.37
C ILE A 7 4.83 18.07 11.01
N GLN A 8 5.64 17.51 10.17
CA GLN A 8 5.62 16.13 9.73
C GLN A 8 6.92 15.42 10.09
N PHE A 9 6.83 14.26 10.73
CA PHE A 9 8.00 13.47 11.18
C PHE A 9 8.52 12.50 10.12
N ASN A 10 7.62 11.98 9.28
CA ASN A 10 7.97 11.04 8.21
C ASN A 10 7.27 11.44 6.91
N PRO A 11 7.85 11.21 5.75
CA PRO A 11 7.17 11.41 4.46
C PRO A 11 5.79 10.74 4.46
N ALA A 12 4.76 11.44 4.01
CA ALA A 12 3.36 11.00 4.06
C ALA A 12 2.83 10.64 5.47
N GLY A 13 3.53 11.04 6.54
CA GLY A 13 3.05 10.90 7.93
C GLY A 13 1.89 11.84 8.23
N LYS A 14 1.25 11.66 9.39
CA LYS A 14 0.31 12.65 9.91
C LYS A 14 1.02 13.96 10.15
N MET A 15 0.34 15.06 9.91
CA MET A 15 0.78 16.39 10.32
C MET A 15 0.30 16.63 11.76
N TYR A 16 1.13 17.29 12.52
CA TYR A 16 0.87 17.64 13.90
C TYR A 16 1.11 19.14 14.06
N ASP A 17 0.22 19.79 14.75
CA ASP A 17 0.31 21.22 15.00
C ASP A 17 1.16 21.49 16.24
N PHE A 18 2.06 22.47 16.11
CA PHE A 18 2.95 22.93 17.16
C PHE A 18 2.92 24.45 17.26
N ASN A 19 3.25 24.97 18.43
CA ASN A 19 3.41 26.40 18.61
C ASN A 19 4.81 26.83 18.10
N ALA A 20 4.83 27.71 17.10
CA ALA A 20 6.08 28.24 16.54
C ALA A 20 6.81 29.20 17.48
N GLY A 21 6.12 29.79 18.47
CA GLY A 21 6.69 30.84 19.31
C GLY A 21 7.16 32.03 18.47
N ASP A 22 8.37 32.53 18.78
CA ASP A 22 9.00 33.66 18.09
C ASP A 22 9.87 33.23 16.88
N LEU A 23 9.90 31.92 16.56
CA LEU A 23 10.73 31.41 15.49
C LEU A 23 10.17 31.77 14.11
N ASP A 24 11.03 32.26 13.21
CA ASP A 24 10.70 32.48 11.80
C ASP A 24 10.91 31.17 11.04
N LEU A 25 9.84 30.39 10.88
CA LEU A 25 9.84 29.06 10.28
C LEU A 25 9.24 29.12 8.87
N LYS A 26 9.91 28.43 7.94
CA LYS A 26 9.46 28.32 6.55
C LYS A 26 9.12 26.85 6.21
N PRO A 27 8.18 26.62 5.27
CA PRO A 27 7.95 25.29 4.75
C PRO A 27 9.26 24.65 4.23
N GLY A 28 9.52 23.43 4.68
CA GLY A 28 10.76 22.70 4.38
C GLY A 28 11.84 22.78 5.47
N ASP A 29 11.73 23.71 6.42
CA ASP A 29 12.68 23.78 7.54
C ASP A 29 12.61 22.53 8.41
N ARG A 30 13.78 22.12 8.91
CA ARG A 30 13.87 21.01 9.85
C ARG A 30 13.97 21.56 11.27
N VAL A 31 13.12 21.05 12.13
CA VAL A 31 12.96 21.54 13.50
C VAL A 31 13.04 20.41 14.53
N VAL A 32 13.50 20.78 15.70
CA VAL A 32 13.52 19.93 16.88
C VAL A 32 12.30 20.26 17.72
N VAL A 33 11.51 19.23 18.03
CA VAL A 33 10.31 19.34 18.85
C VAL A 33 10.29 18.29 19.95
N GLU A 34 9.65 18.61 21.05
CA GLU A 34 9.38 17.67 22.11
C GLU A 34 8.00 17.02 21.91
N THR A 35 7.99 15.71 21.98
CA THR A 35 6.76 14.91 21.86
C THR A 35 6.62 14.01 23.08
N GLU A 36 5.44 13.43 23.30
CA GLU A 36 5.23 12.40 24.33
C GLU A 36 6.23 11.24 24.26
N ARG A 37 6.85 11.03 23.11
CA ARG A 37 7.85 9.96 22.89
C ARG A 37 9.29 10.38 23.16
N GLY A 38 9.52 11.65 23.37
CA GLY A 38 10.83 12.29 23.52
C GLY A 38 11.10 13.31 22.42
N ILE A 39 12.32 13.82 22.39
CA ILE A 39 12.78 14.79 21.40
C ILE A 39 12.79 14.15 20.03
N SER A 40 12.18 14.79 19.07
CA SER A 40 12.01 14.28 17.70
C SER A 40 12.33 15.38 16.69
N LEU A 41 12.76 14.95 15.51
CA LEU A 41 13.00 15.85 14.38
C LEU A 41 11.79 15.79 13.43
N GLY A 42 11.32 16.95 13.02
CA GLY A 42 10.26 17.08 12.03
C GLY A 42 10.60 18.08 10.94
N SER A 43 9.85 18.05 9.86
CA SER A 43 9.91 19.04 8.79
C SER A 43 8.65 19.88 8.82
N VAL A 44 8.80 21.19 8.72
CA VAL A 44 7.70 22.15 8.63
C VAL A 44 7.00 21.97 7.28
N VAL A 45 5.70 21.77 7.30
CA VAL A 45 4.87 21.59 6.10
C VAL A 45 4.17 22.90 5.73
N THR A 46 3.55 23.54 6.72
CA THR A 46 2.90 24.84 6.55
C THR A 46 3.65 25.88 7.39
N GLY A 47 3.80 27.09 6.83
CA GLY A 47 4.37 28.20 7.58
C GLY A 47 3.50 28.60 8.77
N PRO A 48 4.04 29.50 9.64
CA PRO A 48 3.30 29.97 10.82
C PRO A 48 1.98 30.67 10.42
N GLU A 49 0.89 30.16 10.95
CA GLU A 49 -0.45 30.75 10.84
C GLU A 49 -0.90 31.21 12.23
N GLU A 50 -1.49 32.39 12.31
CA GLU A 50 -2.11 32.86 13.54
C GLU A 50 -3.46 32.18 13.76
N LYS A 51 -3.60 31.44 14.86
CA LYS A 51 -4.83 30.77 15.26
C LYS A 51 -5.17 31.08 16.70
N ASP A 52 -6.45 31.07 17.02
CA ASP A 52 -6.89 31.22 18.40
C ASP A 52 -6.57 29.98 19.21
N GLU A 53 -5.96 30.16 20.36
CA GLU A 53 -5.58 29.06 21.27
C GLU A 53 -6.79 28.24 21.70
N THR A 54 -7.96 28.85 21.78
CA THR A 54 -9.23 28.19 22.11
C THR A 54 -9.71 27.19 21.07
N SER A 55 -9.13 27.20 19.85
CA SER A 55 -9.47 26.27 18.78
C SER A 55 -8.89 24.88 19.01
N PHE A 56 -7.97 24.73 19.97
CA PHE A 56 -7.30 23.47 20.26
C PHE A 56 -7.79 22.86 21.58
N SER A 57 -7.99 21.55 21.57
CA SER A 57 -8.44 20.80 22.76
C SER A 57 -7.37 20.74 23.87
N HIS A 58 -6.10 20.92 23.50
CA HIS A 58 -4.93 20.87 24.38
C HIS A 58 -3.93 21.95 23.99
N PRO A 59 -3.13 22.47 24.95
CA PRO A 59 -2.07 23.41 24.64
C PRO A 59 -1.07 22.76 23.69
N LEU A 60 -0.70 23.49 22.63
CA LEU A 60 0.26 22.99 21.64
C LEU A 60 1.68 23.01 22.22
N ALA A 61 2.40 21.91 22.02
CA ALA A 61 3.82 21.86 22.39
C ALA A 61 4.62 22.85 21.55
N PRO A 62 5.62 23.54 22.13
CA PRO A 62 6.44 24.51 21.41
C PRO A 62 7.47 23.81 20.51
N VAL A 63 7.80 24.46 19.40
CA VAL A 63 8.99 24.15 18.64
C VAL A 63 10.21 24.63 19.43
N GLN A 64 11.14 23.72 19.75
CA GLN A 64 12.30 24.09 20.57
C GLN A 64 13.30 24.95 19.80
N ARG A 65 13.66 24.51 18.60
CA ARG A 65 14.64 25.21 17.77
C ARG A 65 14.72 24.65 16.35
N LEU A 66 15.36 25.37 15.45
CA LEU A 66 15.78 24.90 14.14
C LEU A 66 16.90 23.86 14.28
N LEU A 67 17.02 22.99 13.28
CA LEU A 67 18.11 22.02 13.18
C LEU A 67 19.45 22.75 12.97
N GLY A 68 20.41 22.47 13.82
CA GLY A 68 21.75 23.00 13.72
C GLY A 68 22.75 22.01 13.10
N PRO A 69 23.97 22.47 12.74
CA PRO A 69 25.00 21.62 12.15
C PRO A 69 25.49 20.49 13.10
N GLU A 70 25.42 20.70 14.40
CA GLU A 70 25.75 19.66 15.39
C GLU A 70 24.69 18.53 15.39
N ASP A 71 23.43 18.89 15.14
CA ASP A 71 22.34 17.93 15.04
C ASP A 71 22.50 17.03 13.82
N GLU A 72 23.03 17.55 12.71
CA GLU A 72 23.33 16.77 11.52
C GLU A 72 24.42 15.71 11.78
N LYS A 73 25.42 16.04 12.57
CA LYS A 73 26.46 15.07 12.99
C LYS A 73 25.82 13.98 13.86
N THR A 74 24.95 14.36 14.78
CA THR A 74 24.21 13.43 15.64
C THR A 74 23.32 12.50 14.81
N LEU A 75 22.62 13.03 13.83
CA LEU A 75 21.82 12.25 12.88
C LEU A 75 22.68 11.26 12.08
N ALA A 76 23.82 11.72 11.56
CA ALA A 76 24.73 10.83 10.83
C ALA A 76 25.26 9.70 11.72
N HIS A 77 25.50 9.99 13.02
CA HIS A 77 25.87 8.97 14.00
C HIS A 77 24.71 7.98 14.25
N HIS A 78 23.47 8.47 14.45
CA HIS A 78 22.29 7.62 14.65
C HIS A 78 22.03 6.74 13.43
N ASN A 79 22.13 7.27 12.21
CA ASN A 79 21.95 6.48 10.99
C ASN A 79 22.96 5.31 10.87
N ARG A 80 24.19 5.48 11.34
CA ARG A 80 25.17 4.38 11.41
C ARG A 80 24.77 3.34 12.43
N ARG A 81 24.40 3.77 13.64
CA ARG A 81 23.93 2.87 14.70
C ARG A 81 22.66 2.12 14.32
N GLU A 82 21.73 2.78 13.63
CA GLU A 82 20.52 2.13 13.11
C GLU A 82 20.86 0.98 12.16
N LYS A 83 21.82 1.21 11.27
CA LYS A 83 22.29 0.20 10.32
C LYS A 83 22.94 -0.99 11.02
N GLU A 84 23.84 -0.69 11.97
CA GLU A 84 24.50 -1.72 12.79
C GLU A 84 23.48 -2.55 13.60
N ALA A 85 22.48 -1.85 14.19
CA ALA A 85 21.42 -2.48 14.97
C ALA A 85 20.49 -3.32 14.07
N TYR A 86 20.20 -2.85 12.84
CA TYR A 86 19.43 -3.60 11.86
C TYR A 86 20.14 -4.90 11.48
N ASP A 87 21.41 -4.83 11.09
CA ASP A 87 22.20 -5.99 10.68
C ASP A 87 22.38 -7.00 11.82
N PHE A 88 22.62 -6.51 13.04
CA PHE A 88 22.71 -7.36 14.22
C PHE A 88 21.39 -8.07 14.51
N CYS A 89 20.29 -7.31 14.55
CA CYS A 89 18.97 -7.87 14.80
C CYS A 89 18.58 -8.92 13.74
N LEU A 90 18.85 -8.66 12.47
CA LEU A 90 18.58 -9.56 11.37
C LEU A 90 19.33 -10.89 11.51
N ARG A 91 20.60 -10.85 11.95
CA ARG A 91 21.38 -12.06 12.25
C ARG A 91 20.75 -12.86 13.39
N ARG A 92 20.36 -12.19 14.50
CA ARG A 92 19.72 -12.85 15.65
C ARG A 92 18.38 -13.47 15.30
N ILE A 93 17.55 -12.80 14.47
CA ILE A 93 16.28 -13.35 13.98
C ILE A 93 16.53 -14.65 13.20
N LYS A 94 17.55 -14.69 12.32
CA LYS A 94 17.91 -15.87 11.55
C LYS A 94 18.46 -17.01 12.44
N GLU A 95 19.37 -16.69 13.35
CA GLU A 95 19.96 -17.67 14.28
C GLU A 95 18.91 -18.36 15.15
N ARG A 96 17.88 -17.63 15.54
CA ARG A 96 16.79 -18.11 16.39
C ARG A 96 15.59 -18.65 15.61
N ASN A 97 15.66 -18.64 14.28
CA ASN A 97 14.56 -19.05 13.39
C ASN A 97 13.22 -18.40 13.76
N MET A 98 13.22 -17.09 14.03
CA MET A 98 12.02 -16.35 14.44
C MET A 98 11.15 -16.05 13.21
N ASP A 99 9.85 -16.31 13.32
CA ASP A 99 8.88 -16.05 12.26
C ASP A 99 8.43 -14.57 12.27
N MET A 100 9.37 -13.71 11.92
CA MET A 100 9.19 -12.27 11.83
C MET A 100 10.14 -11.66 10.79
N LYS A 101 9.70 -10.57 10.18
CA LYS A 101 10.48 -9.80 9.22
C LYS A 101 10.80 -8.43 9.81
N LEU A 102 12.06 -8.13 10.02
CA LEU A 102 12.51 -6.80 10.43
C LEU A 102 12.38 -5.84 9.24
N VAL A 103 11.76 -4.69 9.46
CA VAL A 103 11.52 -3.68 8.42
C VAL A 103 12.49 -2.51 8.56
N ARG A 104 12.55 -1.91 9.75
CA ARG A 104 13.37 -0.71 10.00
C ARG A 104 13.75 -0.62 11.48
N VAL A 105 14.85 0.06 11.75
CA VAL A 105 15.26 0.47 13.09
C VAL A 105 15.35 1.99 13.09
N GLU A 106 14.84 2.62 14.13
CA GLU A 106 14.90 4.06 14.33
C GLU A 106 15.43 4.36 15.73
N HIS A 107 16.44 5.21 15.86
CA HIS A 107 16.84 5.78 17.13
C HIS A 107 16.11 7.10 17.37
N LEU A 108 15.63 7.33 18.60
CA LEU A 108 15.16 8.65 18.95
C LEU A 108 16.34 9.63 18.88
N PHE A 109 16.01 10.89 18.63
CA PHE A 109 17.02 11.93 18.46
C PHE A 109 17.89 12.14 19.72
N ASP A 110 17.30 11.96 20.91
CA ASP A 110 17.99 11.99 22.20
C ASP A 110 18.82 10.74 22.50
N GLY A 111 18.78 9.71 21.66
CA GLY A 111 19.44 8.43 21.85
C GLY A 111 18.89 7.57 22.99
N SER A 112 17.82 7.98 23.65
CA SER A 112 17.26 7.29 24.83
C SER A 112 16.69 5.92 24.52
N LYS A 113 16.15 5.72 23.29
CA LYS A 113 15.58 4.44 22.88
C LYS A 113 15.80 4.16 21.40
N ALA A 114 15.77 2.88 21.05
CA ALA A 114 15.72 2.37 19.68
C ALA A 114 14.43 1.59 19.44
N ILE A 115 13.74 1.90 18.36
CA ILE A 115 12.47 1.30 17.97
C ILE A 115 12.73 0.37 16.79
N PHE A 116 12.37 -0.89 16.92
CA PHE A 116 12.51 -1.93 15.91
C PHE A 116 11.13 -2.23 15.32
N TYR A 117 10.92 -1.84 14.08
CA TYR A 117 9.68 -2.10 13.36
C TYR A 117 9.76 -3.45 12.65
N PHE A 118 8.78 -4.29 12.86
CA PHE A 118 8.71 -5.61 12.24
C PHE A 118 7.30 -6.00 11.83
N THR A 119 7.20 -6.92 10.88
CA THR A 119 5.95 -7.59 10.51
C THR A 119 6.02 -9.06 10.88
N ALA A 120 4.89 -9.62 11.28
CA ALA A 120 4.71 -11.05 11.57
C ALA A 120 3.24 -11.44 11.40
N ASP A 121 2.98 -12.67 11.00
CA ASP A 121 1.61 -13.17 10.81
C ASP A 121 0.90 -13.49 12.15
N GLY A 122 1.67 -13.70 13.21
CA GLY A 122 1.17 -14.03 14.52
C GLY A 122 1.90 -13.29 15.64
N ARG A 123 1.70 -13.80 16.85
CA ARG A 123 2.40 -13.31 18.05
C ARG A 123 3.79 -13.94 18.15
N VAL A 124 4.81 -13.12 18.18
CA VAL A 124 6.21 -13.53 18.28
C VAL A 124 6.72 -13.29 19.70
N ASP A 125 7.45 -14.26 20.27
CA ASP A 125 8.17 -14.05 21.53
C ASP A 125 9.59 -13.50 21.23
N PHE A 126 9.77 -12.23 21.51
CA PHE A 126 11.03 -11.53 21.28
C PHE A 126 11.80 -11.19 22.56
N ARG A 127 11.48 -11.79 23.72
CA ARG A 127 12.10 -11.46 25.02
C ARG A 127 13.62 -11.63 25.00
N GLU A 128 14.09 -12.74 24.46
CA GLU A 128 15.53 -13.02 24.38
C GLU A 128 16.22 -12.12 23.34
N LEU A 129 15.55 -11.82 22.22
CA LEU A 129 16.05 -10.88 21.24
C LEU A 129 16.24 -9.47 21.83
N VAL A 130 15.27 -9.00 22.60
CA VAL A 130 15.35 -7.70 23.29
C VAL A 130 16.50 -7.66 24.29
N LYS A 131 16.76 -8.74 25.05
CA LYS A 131 17.90 -8.84 25.96
C LYS A 131 19.23 -8.71 25.20
N ASP A 132 19.40 -9.44 24.10
CA ASP A 132 20.62 -9.39 23.29
C ASP A 132 20.84 -7.99 22.74
N LEU A 133 19.79 -7.35 22.20
CA LEU A 133 19.84 -6.00 21.64
C LEU A 133 20.19 -4.97 22.73
N ALA A 134 19.51 -5.03 23.88
CA ALA A 134 19.77 -4.11 24.99
C ALA A 134 21.20 -4.26 25.55
N HIS A 135 21.71 -5.49 25.64
CA HIS A 135 23.09 -5.76 26.08
C HIS A 135 24.13 -5.22 25.09
N THR A 136 23.85 -5.34 23.78
CA THR A 136 24.80 -4.92 22.72
C THR A 136 24.82 -3.41 22.52
N PHE A 137 23.64 -2.77 22.51
CA PHE A 137 23.52 -1.35 22.18
C PHE A 137 23.40 -0.41 23.37
N HIS A 138 23.26 -0.95 24.59
CA HIS A 138 23.11 -0.20 25.84
C HIS A 138 22.02 0.88 25.78
N THR A 139 20.92 0.60 25.07
CA THR A 139 19.81 1.51 24.80
C THR A 139 18.50 0.78 25.10
N ARG A 140 17.49 1.53 25.49
CA ARG A 140 16.13 0.96 25.68
C ARG A 140 15.57 0.49 24.33
N ILE A 141 15.23 -0.78 24.23
CA ILE A 141 14.70 -1.41 23.02
C ILE A 141 13.18 -1.46 23.07
N GLU A 142 12.54 -0.96 22.02
CA GLU A 142 11.10 -1.07 21.80
C GLU A 142 10.84 -1.85 20.52
N MET A 143 10.13 -2.99 20.64
CA MET A 143 9.71 -3.80 19.50
C MET A 143 8.31 -3.40 19.08
N ARG A 144 8.13 -3.02 17.81
CA ARG A 144 6.85 -2.55 17.29
C ARG A 144 6.40 -3.34 16.08
N GLN A 145 5.34 -4.12 16.25
CA GLN A 145 4.70 -4.80 15.14
C GLN A 145 3.92 -3.79 14.30
N ILE A 146 4.11 -3.82 12.99
CA ILE A 146 3.43 -2.96 12.02
C ILE A 146 2.65 -3.79 11.00
N GLY A 147 1.67 -3.16 10.36
CA GLY A 147 0.91 -3.80 9.30
C GLY A 147 1.64 -3.81 7.96
N VAL A 148 1.28 -4.72 7.07
CA VAL A 148 1.90 -4.87 5.72
C VAL A 148 1.83 -3.58 4.87
N ARG A 149 0.83 -2.71 5.07
CA ARG A 149 0.78 -1.42 4.38
C ARG A 149 1.76 -0.42 4.98
N ASP A 150 1.94 -0.44 6.29
CA ASP A 150 2.92 0.41 6.96
C ASP A 150 4.35 -0.01 6.61
N GLU A 151 4.59 -1.31 6.45
CA GLU A 151 5.83 -1.83 5.88
C GLU A 151 6.06 -1.26 4.49
N ALA A 152 5.10 -1.41 3.57
CA ALA A 152 5.20 -0.88 2.22
C ALA A 152 5.42 0.65 2.20
N LYS A 153 4.79 1.38 3.13
CA LYS A 153 4.96 2.82 3.31
C LYS A 153 6.38 3.19 3.76
N MET A 154 6.96 2.44 4.69
CA MET A 154 8.31 2.68 5.22
C MET A 154 9.41 2.33 4.22
N VAL A 155 9.21 1.25 3.46
CA VAL A 155 10.16 0.80 2.43
C VAL A 155 10.09 1.69 1.19
N GLY A 156 8.89 2.19 0.86
CA GLY A 156 8.64 2.95 -0.35
C GLY A 156 8.60 2.06 -1.60
N GLY A 157 8.71 2.69 -2.75
CA GLY A 157 8.75 2.00 -4.05
C GLY A 157 7.76 2.56 -5.06
N LEU A 158 7.63 1.87 -6.20
CA LEU A 158 6.74 2.26 -7.29
C LEU A 158 5.52 1.32 -7.34
N GLY A 159 4.35 1.91 -7.56
CA GLY A 159 3.13 1.16 -7.83
C GLY A 159 3.12 0.57 -9.25
N ILE A 160 2.12 -0.26 -9.55
CA ILE A 160 1.90 -0.81 -10.91
C ILE A 160 1.64 0.30 -11.96
N CYS A 161 1.27 1.50 -11.51
CA CYS A 161 1.07 2.69 -12.34
C CYS A 161 2.37 3.44 -12.67
N GLY A 162 3.53 2.99 -12.16
CA GLY A 162 4.84 3.64 -12.35
C GLY A 162 5.08 4.89 -11.48
N ARG A 163 4.13 5.27 -10.62
CA ARG A 163 4.27 6.36 -9.64
C ARG A 163 4.70 5.80 -8.29
N GLU A 164 5.24 6.66 -7.43
CA GLU A 164 5.45 6.31 -6.02
C GLU A 164 4.17 5.77 -5.37
N LEU A 165 4.34 4.89 -4.39
CA LEU A 165 3.22 4.34 -3.64
C LEU A 165 2.40 5.46 -3.01
N CYS A 166 1.08 5.47 -3.24
CA CYS A 166 0.17 6.49 -2.69
C CYS A 166 0.31 6.61 -1.17
N CYS A 167 0.48 5.49 -0.46
CA CYS A 167 0.68 5.46 0.99
C CYS A 167 2.04 6.06 1.43
N ALA A 168 3.05 6.06 0.57
CA ALA A 168 4.37 6.63 0.86
C ALA A 168 4.47 8.11 0.46
N SER A 169 3.62 8.59 -0.46
CA SER A 169 3.67 9.96 -0.98
C SER A 169 2.63 10.89 -0.35
N PHE A 170 1.33 10.67 -0.56
CA PHE A 170 0.30 11.64 -0.16
C PHE A 170 -0.87 11.05 0.63
N LEU A 171 -1.24 9.78 0.39
CA LEU A 171 -2.44 9.20 0.98
C LEU A 171 -2.17 8.78 2.44
N ARG A 172 -2.88 9.41 3.36
CA ARG A 172 -2.69 9.22 4.81
C ARG A 172 -3.81 8.41 5.43
N ASP A 173 -5.05 8.67 5.01
CA ASP A 173 -6.24 8.01 5.51
C ASP A 173 -6.72 6.95 4.52
N PHE A 174 -7.15 5.80 5.03
CA PHE A 174 -7.51 4.65 4.24
C PHE A 174 -8.88 4.13 4.62
N GLN A 175 -9.78 4.11 3.65
CA GLN A 175 -11.08 3.48 3.77
C GLN A 175 -11.03 2.00 3.33
N PRO A 176 -12.02 1.19 3.72
CA PRO A 176 -12.13 -0.18 3.27
C PRO A 176 -12.36 -0.25 1.75
N VAL A 177 -11.46 -0.90 1.03
CA VAL A 177 -11.53 -1.06 -0.44
C VAL A 177 -12.28 -2.33 -0.79
N SER A 178 -13.18 -2.26 -1.77
CA SER A 178 -13.96 -3.39 -2.25
C SER A 178 -13.67 -3.71 -3.73
N VAL A 179 -13.90 -4.96 -4.13
CA VAL A 179 -13.80 -5.40 -5.53
C VAL A 179 -14.83 -4.68 -6.42
N LYS A 180 -15.93 -4.18 -5.85
CA LYS A 180 -16.91 -3.37 -6.58
C LYS A 180 -16.28 -2.10 -7.14
N MET A 181 -15.41 -1.43 -6.39
CA MET A 181 -14.69 -0.23 -6.84
C MET A 181 -13.85 -0.50 -8.08
N ALA A 182 -13.18 -1.66 -8.14
CA ALA A 182 -12.40 -2.07 -9.31
C ALA A 182 -13.31 -2.30 -10.55
N LYS A 183 -14.50 -2.88 -10.36
CA LYS A 183 -15.49 -3.04 -11.46
C LYS A 183 -15.99 -1.71 -11.98
N GLU A 184 -16.30 -0.77 -11.08
CA GLU A 184 -16.77 0.56 -11.48
C GLU A 184 -15.69 1.34 -12.26
N GLN A 185 -14.42 1.08 -11.99
CA GLN A 185 -13.28 1.66 -12.70
C GLN A 185 -12.88 0.86 -13.95
N ASN A 186 -13.68 -0.13 -14.37
CA ASN A 186 -13.43 -1.00 -15.53
C ASN A 186 -12.09 -1.75 -15.48
N LEU A 187 -11.56 -2.03 -14.28
CA LEU A 187 -10.33 -2.80 -14.13
C LEU A 187 -10.60 -4.30 -14.21
N ALA A 188 -9.68 -5.02 -14.84
CA ALA A 188 -9.72 -6.48 -14.85
C ALA A 188 -9.59 -7.01 -13.42
N LEU A 189 -10.47 -7.94 -13.02
CA LEU A 189 -10.50 -8.52 -11.67
C LEU A 189 -9.39 -9.55 -11.43
N ASN A 190 -8.26 -9.38 -12.06
CA ASN A 190 -7.10 -10.21 -11.81
C ASN A 190 -6.41 -9.73 -10.51
N PRO A 191 -6.23 -10.60 -9.50
CA PRO A 191 -5.57 -10.23 -8.24
C PRO A 191 -4.25 -9.50 -8.44
N SER A 192 -3.43 -9.90 -9.40
CA SER A 192 -2.15 -9.26 -9.71
C SER A 192 -2.29 -7.81 -10.24
N LYS A 193 -3.47 -7.43 -10.75
CA LYS A 193 -3.74 -6.09 -11.29
C LYS A 193 -4.47 -5.17 -10.32
N ILE A 194 -5.16 -5.73 -9.32
CA ILE A 194 -5.93 -4.96 -8.34
C ILE A 194 -5.32 -4.97 -6.94
N SER A 195 -4.20 -5.68 -6.75
CA SER A 195 -3.46 -5.69 -5.48
C SER A 195 -2.24 -4.78 -5.53
N GLY A 196 -2.01 -4.08 -4.43
CA GLY A 196 -0.81 -3.27 -4.22
C GLY A 196 0.39 -4.10 -3.77
N GLN A 197 1.54 -3.48 -3.64
CA GLN A 197 2.76 -4.13 -3.13
C GLN A 197 2.61 -4.66 -1.70
N CYS A 198 1.72 -4.08 -0.91
CA CYS A 198 1.37 -4.56 0.43
C CYS A 198 0.46 -5.79 0.45
N GLY A 199 0.12 -6.38 -0.71
CA GLY A 199 -0.78 -7.53 -0.81
C GLY A 199 -2.27 -7.23 -0.61
N ARG A 200 -2.65 -6.00 -0.20
CA ARG A 200 -4.05 -5.55 -0.09
C ARG A 200 -4.52 -4.96 -1.41
N LEU A 201 -5.82 -4.80 -1.58
CA LEU A 201 -6.38 -4.07 -2.72
C LEU A 201 -5.77 -2.67 -2.81
N LEU A 202 -5.61 -2.17 -4.04
CA LEU A 202 -5.04 -0.85 -4.34
C LEU A 202 -5.81 0.26 -3.62
N CYS A 203 -5.11 1.08 -2.85
CA CYS A 203 -5.73 2.21 -2.14
C CYS A 203 -6.21 3.32 -3.08
N CYS A 204 -5.65 3.43 -4.29
CA CYS A 204 -6.14 4.37 -5.30
C CYS A 204 -7.55 4.02 -5.81
N LEU A 205 -8.00 2.77 -5.69
CA LEU A 205 -9.36 2.38 -6.05
C LEU A 205 -10.41 3.15 -5.24
N ASP A 206 -10.17 3.34 -3.96
CA ASP A 206 -11.03 4.12 -3.10
C ASP A 206 -10.85 5.63 -3.35
N TYR A 207 -9.60 6.08 -3.43
CA TYR A 207 -9.26 7.48 -3.65
C TYR A 207 -9.90 8.07 -4.92
N GLU A 208 -9.97 7.29 -5.99
CA GLU A 208 -10.54 7.72 -7.27
C GLU A 208 -12.02 7.35 -7.44
N TYR A 209 -12.61 6.58 -6.49
CA TYR A 209 -13.93 5.97 -6.66
C TYR A 209 -15.04 6.97 -6.96
N GLU A 210 -15.12 8.05 -6.20
CA GLU A 210 -16.16 9.08 -6.38
C GLU A 210 -16.05 9.73 -7.76
N THR A 211 -14.83 10.08 -8.19
CA THR A 211 -14.59 10.66 -9.51
C THR A 211 -15.07 9.75 -10.63
N TYR A 212 -14.78 8.43 -10.52
CA TYR A 212 -15.25 7.46 -11.53
C TYR A 212 -16.78 7.29 -11.49
N CYS A 213 -17.40 7.32 -10.33
CA CYS A 213 -18.86 7.27 -10.20
C CYS A 213 -19.52 8.49 -10.85
N ASP A 214 -18.95 9.68 -10.67
CA ASP A 214 -19.47 10.90 -11.26
C ASP A 214 -19.30 10.92 -12.78
N LEU A 215 -18.14 10.55 -13.27
CA LEU A 215 -17.91 10.41 -14.71
C LEU A 215 -18.90 9.41 -15.33
N ARG A 216 -19.14 8.28 -14.65
CA ARG A 216 -20.01 7.22 -15.16
C ARG A 216 -21.48 7.63 -15.30
N LYS A 217 -21.96 8.62 -14.53
CA LYS A 217 -23.33 9.13 -14.64
C LYS A 217 -23.65 9.62 -16.06
N ASN A 218 -22.65 10.12 -16.77
CA ASN A 218 -22.77 10.66 -18.10
C ASN A 218 -22.62 9.61 -19.23
N PHE A 219 -22.40 8.34 -18.86
CA PHE A 219 -22.17 7.27 -19.84
C PHE A 219 -23.34 6.31 -19.94
N PRO A 220 -23.68 5.83 -21.16
CA PRO A 220 -24.64 4.77 -21.34
C PRO A 220 -24.09 3.45 -20.76
N LYS A 221 -24.98 2.58 -20.30
CA LYS A 221 -24.59 1.24 -19.81
C LYS A 221 -24.03 0.40 -20.94
N CYS A 222 -23.05 -0.47 -20.65
CA CYS A 222 -22.60 -1.49 -21.59
C CYS A 222 -23.80 -2.37 -22.00
N GLY A 223 -23.87 -2.71 -23.30
CA GLY A 223 -24.98 -3.45 -23.87
C GLY A 223 -26.18 -2.59 -24.30
N LYS A 224 -26.23 -1.28 -23.96
CA LYS A 224 -27.26 -0.39 -24.43
C LYS A 224 -26.98 -0.02 -25.90
N ARG A 225 -28.05 -0.01 -26.75
CA ARG A 225 -27.98 0.51 -28.13
C ARG A 225 -28.01 2.03 -28.07
N VAL A 226 -27.07 2.66 -28.74
CA VAL A 226 -26.93 4.13 -28.85
C VAL A 226 -26.80 4.54 -30.30
N ARG A 227 -27.17 5.78 -30.57
CA ARG A 227 -27.08 6.39 -31.91
C ARG A 227 -26.28 7.67 -31.82
N THR A 228 -25.56 7.94 -32.90
CA THR A 228 -24.91 9.21 -33.20
C THR A 228 -25.44 9.72 -34.54
N VAL A 229 -25.02 10.87 -34.96
CA VAL A 229 -25.40 11.41 -36.27
C VAL A 229 -25.03 10.48 -37.44
N GLN A 230 -23.92 9.73 -37.29
CA GLN A 230 -23.35 8.93 -38.38
C GLN A 230 -23.45 7.42 -38.14
N TYR A 231 -23.56 6.97 -36.90
CA TYR A 231 -23.46 5.55 -36.57
C TYR A 231 -24.50 5.12 -35.54
N SER A 232 -24.92 3.88 -35.61
CA SER A 232 -25.70 3.23 -34.58
C SER A 232 -25.05 1.92 -34.22
N GLY A 233 -25.10 1.57 -32.91
CA GLY A 233 -24.50 0.34 -32.43
C GLY A 233 -24.73 0.09 -30.94
N THR A 234 -24.28 -1.06 -30.48
CA THR A 234 -24.34 -1.45 -29.08
C THR A 234 -23.03 -1.11 -28.38
N VAL A 235 -23.08 -0.48 -27.21
CA VAL A 235 -21.91 -0.16 -26.41
C VAL A 235 -21.22 -1.44 -25.94
N GLU A 236 -20.01 -1.69 -26.40
CA GLU A 236 -19.21 -2.84 -26.02
C GLU A 236 -18.23 -2.50 -24.89
N LYS A 237 -17.51 -1.40 -25.05
CA LYS A 237 -16.53 -0.90 -24.06
C LYS A 237 -16.66 0.61 -23.91
N MET A 238 -16.23 1.10 -22.75
CA MET A 238 -16.18 2.54 -22.48
C MET A 238 -14.86 2.90 -21.81
N ASN A 239 -14.31 4.05 -22.17
CA ASN A 239 -13.20 4.68 -21.48
C ASN A 239 -13.71 5.94 -20.78
N LEU A 240 -13.89 5.86 -19.47
CA LEU A 240 -14.48 6.92 -18.68
C LEU A 240 -13.60 8.20 -18.65
N LEU A 241 -12.28 8.05 -18.76
CA LEU A 241 -11.34 9.15 -18.65
C LEU A 241 -11.23 9.96 -19.98
N THR A 242 -11.21 9.25 -21.13
CA THR A 242 -11.12 9.91 -22.45
C THR A 242 -12.48 10.32 -23.00
N GLY A 243 -13.56 9.82 -22.41
CA GLY A 243 -14.90 10.07 -22.91
C GLY A 243 -15.24 9.29 -24.18
N GLU A 244 -14.56 8.15 -24.42
CA GLU A 244 -14.74 7.36 -25.63
C GLU A 244 -15.55 6.10 -25.39
N LEU A 245 -16.37 5.76 -26.35
CA LEU A 245 -17.18 4.54 -26.40
C LEU A 245 -16.78 3.70 -27.61
N ILE A 246 -16.63 2.42 -27.43
CA ILE A 246 -16.49 1.46 -28.52
C ILE A 246 -17.89 0.87 -28.79
N LEU A 247 -18.44 1.20 -29.94
CA LEU A 247 -19.73 0.69 -30.42
C LEU A 247 -19.50 -0.48 -31.36
N ARG A 248 -20.26 -1.55 -31.16
CA ARG A 248 -20.35 -2.65 -32.10
C ARG A 248 -21.57 -2.42 -32.98
N GLN A 249 -21.34 -2.29 -34.27
CA GLN A 249 -22.41 -2.23 -35.29
C GLN A 249 -23.00 -3.63 -35.58
N GLU A 250 -24.12 -3.69 -36.27
CA GLU A 250 -24.74 -4.95 -36.68
C GLU A 250 -23.86 -5.77 -37.63
N ASP A 251 -23.03 -5.08 -38.42
CA ASP A 251 -22.01 -5.71 -39.29
C ASP A 251 -20.80 -6.29 -38.53
N GLY A 252 -20.80 -6.24 -37.20
CA GLY A 252 -19.69 -6.69 -36.34
C GLY A 252 -18.49 -5.75 -36.27
N LYS A 253 -18.51 -4.61 -36.98
CA LYS A 253 -17.45 -3.61 -36.94
C LYS A 253 -17.47 -2.84 -35.62
N GLN A 254 -16.28 -2.54 -35.09
CA GLN A 254 -16.12 -1.71 -33.91
C GLN A 254 -15.74 -0.29 -34.33
N ILE A 255 -16.42 0.69 -33.75
CA ILE A 255 -16.20 2.10 -34.03
C ILE A 255 -16.01 2.83 -32.70
N SER A 256 -15.00 3.70 -32.60
CA SER A 256 -14.80 4.59 -31.45
C SER A 256 -15.55 5.89 -31.68
N VAL A 257 -16.36 6.29 -30.70
CA VAL A 257 -17.19 7.49 -30.73
C VAL A 257 -17.07 8.23 -29.40
N LYS A 258 -17.09 9.54 -29.40
CA LYS A 258 -17.09 10.33 -28.16
C LYS A 258 -18.50 10.42 -27.57
N VAL A 259 -18.59 10.38 -26.24
CA VAL A 259 -19.87 10.51 -25.51
C VAL A 259 -20.62 11.78 -25.92
N LYS A 260 -19.92 12.86 -26.21
CA LYS A 260 -20.50 14.15 -26.65
C LYS A 260 -21.22 14.07 -27.98
N GLU A 261 -20.97 13.05 -28.79
CA GLU A 261 -21.57 12.86 -30.13
C GLU A 261 -22.84 11.98 -30.05
N LEU A 262 -23.19 11.50 -28.86
CA LEU A 262 -24.40 10.75 -28.66
C LEU A 262 -25.62 11.65 -28.79
N LEU A 263 -26.62 11.16 -29.51
CA LEU A 263 -27.92 11.83 -29.60
C LEU A 263 -28.77 11.38 -28.39
N ASP A 264 -29.42 12.36 -27.77
CA ASP A 264 -30.40 12.07 -26.71
C ASP A 264 -31.55 11.27 -27.30
N GLU A 265 -32.12 10.31 -26.53
CA GLU A 265 -33.21 9.47 -26.98
C GLU A 265 -34.44 10.25 -27.48
N ASN A 266 -34.62 11.47 -26.99
CA ASN A 266 -35.71 12.40 -27.40
C ASN A 266 -35.31 13.42 -28.44
N SER A 267 -34.07 13.33 -28.99
CA SER A 267 -33.64 14.26 -30.04
C SER A 267 -34.40 13.97 -31.36
N PRO A 268 -34.93 14.98 -32.06
CA PRO A 268 -35.56 14.79 -33.34
C PRO A 268 -34.63 14.18 -34.41
N LEU A 269 -33.30 14.31 -34.23
CA LEU A 269 -32.28 13.65 -35.04
C LEU A 269 -32.17 12.14 -34.77
N ALA A 270 -32.53 11.69 -33.56
CA ALA A 270 -32.56 10.27 -33.21
C ALA A 270 -33.69 9.51 -33.93
N ALA A 271 -34.73 10.20 -34.36
CA ALA A 271 -35.89 9.62 -35.07
C ALA A 271 -35.68 9.50 -36.59
N GLN A 272 -34.59 10.06 -37.15
CA GLN A 272 -34.29 9.93 -38.57
C GLN A 272 -33.75 8.53 -38.88
N PRO A 273 -34.21 7.89 -40.01
CA PRO A 273 -33.60 6.64 -40.46
C PRO A 273 -32.13 6.90 -40.81
N GLU A 274 -31.31 5.89 -40.56
CA GLU A 274 -29.88 5.94 -40.88
C GLU A 274 -29.65 6.45 -42.29
N PRO A 275 -28.75 7.47 -42.52
CA PRO A 275 -28.42 7.88 -43.85
C PRO A 275 -27.92 6.66 -44.63
N ALA A 276 -28.55 6.40 -45.78
CA ALA A 276 -28.15 5.34 -46.67
C ALA A 276 -26.65 5.48 -46.94
N LYS A 277 -25.90 4.43 -46.75
CA LYS A 277 -24.47 4.36 -47.02
C LYS A 277 -24.25 4.76 -48.46
N GLU A 278 -23.84 5.99 -48.72
CA GLU A 278 -23.18 6.33 -50.00
C GLU A 278 -21.95 5.47 -50.06
N GLN A 279 -22.00 4.48 -50.91
CA GLN A 279 -20.85 3.69 -51.30
C GLN A 279 -19.92 4.66 -52.05
N GLU A 280 -19.01 5.30 -51.33
CA GLU A 280 -17.81 5.83 -51.96
C GLU A 280 -17.07 4.64 -52.57
N GLN A 281 -17.38 4.38 -53.83
CA GLN A 281 -16.53 3.61 -54.72
C GLN A 281 -15.23 4.43 -54.84
N VAL A 282 -14.32 4.21 -53.94
CA VAL A 282 -12.92 4.54 -54.16
C VAL A 282 -12.47 3.68 -55.31
N GLN A 283 -12.56 4.25 -56.52
CA GLN A 283 -11.89 3.75 -57.67
C GLN A 283 -10.39 3.70 -57.37
N HIS A 284 -9.96 2.53 -56.94
CA HIS A 284 -8.56 2.21 -56.92
C HIS A 284 -8.07 2.26 -58.38
N GLN A 285 -7.58 3.44 -58.79
CA GLN A 285 -6.77 3.56 -60.00
C GLN A 285 -5.56 2.64 -59.79
N GLN A 286 -5.64 1.48 -60.45
CA GLN A 286 -4.53 0.55 -60.56
C GLN A 286 -3.42 1.25 -61.32
N ALA A 287 -2.38 1.70 -60.60
CA ALA A 287 -1.13 2.06 -61.22
C ALA A 287 -0.58 0.83 -62.01
N PRO A 288 -0.08 1.03 -63.24
CA PRO A 288 0.37 -0.08 -64.05
C PRO A 288 1.55 -0.80 -63.40
N ARG A 289 1.35 -2.10 -63.13
CA ARG A 289 2.40 -3.01 -62.61
C ARG A 289 3.52 -3.05 -63.63
N ARG A 290 4.71 -2.56 -63.29
CA ARG A 290 5.94 -2.82 -64.02
C ARG A 290 6.20 -4.32 -64.01
N PRO A 291 6.64 -4.92 -65.14
CA PRO A 291 7.00 -6.33 -65.24
C PRO A 291 8.15 -6.64 -64.28
N ARG A 292 7.95 -7.65 -63.48
CA ARG A 292 8.97 -8.18 -62.55
C ARG A 292 9.98 -8.97 -63.34
N GLU A 293 11.16 -8.43 -63.59
CA GLU A 293 12.30 -9.15 -64.13
C GLU A 293 12.60 -10.35 -63.24
N GLN A 294 12.60 -11.51 -63.82
CA GLN A 294 12.96 -12.78 -63.20
C GLN A 294 14.48 -12.79 -62.94
N GLN A 295 14.87 -12.56 -61.70
CA GLN A 295 16.25 -12.91 -61.30
C GLN A 295 16.36 -14.40 -61.09
N PRO A 296 17.44 -15.07 -61.58
CA PRO A 296 17.59 -16.50 -61.48
C PRO A 296 17.89 -16.91 -60.02
N GLN A 297 17.17 -17.91 -59.55
CA GLN A 297 17.38 -18.56 -58.25
C GLN A 297 18.76 -19.18 -58.22
N GLN A 298 19.71 -18.57 -57.52
CA GLN A 298 20.93 -19.23 -57.07
C GLN A 298 20.62 -20.16 -55.88
N ARG A 299 20.66 -21.42 -56.22
CA ARG A 299 20.60 -22.59 -55.31
C ARG A 299 21.76 -22.51 -54.31
N ARG A 300 21.53 -21.98 -53.12
CA ARG A 300 22.49 -22.03 -52.02
C ARG A 300 22.59 -23.48 -51.50
N GLN A 301 23.65 -24.14 -51.83
CA GLN A 301 24.08 -25.40 -51.28
C GLN A 301 24.46 -25.22 -49.81
N ARG A 302 23.92 -26.09 -48.94
CA ARG A 302 24.34 -26.23 -47.54
C ARG A 302 25.77 -26.78 -47.51
N PRO A 303 26.70 -26.20 -46.76
CA PRO A 303 27.96 -26.87 -46.48
C PRO A 303 27.77 -27.88 -45.35
N ALA A 304 28.37 -29.06 -45.51
CA ALA A 304 28.48 -30.11 -44.51
C ALA A 304 29.47 -29.71 -43.39
N PRO A 305 29.37 -30.30 -42.19
CA PRO A 305 30.21 -29.93 -41.06
C PRO A 305 31.60 -30.52 -41.18
N SER A 306 32.62 -29.68 -41.13
CA SER A 306 34.02 -30.07 -40.96
C SER A 306 34.39 -30.00 -39.48
N ALA A 307 34.95 -31.10 -38.99
CA ALA A 307 35.52 -31.26 -37.67
C ALA A 307 36.92 -30.63 -37.60
N ALA A 308 37.18 -29.84 -36.57
CA ALA A 308 38.47 -29.73 -35.87
C ALA A 308 38.39 -28.70 -34.73
N ALA A 309 38.42 -29.21 -33.54
CA ALA A 309 39.30 -28.96 -32.40
C ALA A 309 39.66 -27.49 -32.04
N ALA A 310 39.23 -27.01 -30.86
CA ALA A 310 40.14 -26.69 -29.77
C ALA A 310 39.40 -25.93 -28.63
N THR A 311 39.28 -26.58 -27.51
CA THR A 311 39.50 -26.15 -26.12
C THR A 311 39.24 -24.69 -25.72
N ALA A 312 38.17 -24.49 -24.93
CA ALA A 312 38.13 -23.55 -23.79
C ALA A 312 37.06 -24.02 -22.79
N PRO A 313 37.24 -23.85 -21.46
CA PRO A 313 36.51 -24.61 -20.45
C PRO A 313 35.13 -24.03 -20.17
N ALA A 314 34.16 -24.92 -19.95
CA ALA A 314 32.82 -24.64 -19.51
C ALA A 314 32.79 -24.30 -18.00
N PRO A 315 31.89 -23.43 -17.53
CA PRO A 315 31.59 -23.29 -16.10
C PRO A 315 30.70 -24.44 -15.63
N GLU A 316 31.04 -24.97 -14.48
CA GLU A 316 30.43 -26.09 -13.79
C GLU A 316 28.91 -25.91 -13.60
N ALA A 317 28.17 -26.92 -14.06
CA ALA A 317 26.77 -27.12 -13.77
C ALA A 317 26.63 -27.63 -12.33
N VAL A 318 25.94 -26.86 -11.47
CA VAL A 318 25.53 -27.32 -10.15
C VAL A 318 24.37 -28.31 -10.33
N ALA A 319 24.63 -29.56 -9.98
CA ALA A 319 23.70 -30.67 -10.06
C ALA A 319 22.53 -30.49 -9.11
N HIS A 320 21.30 -30.49 -9.63
CA HIS A 320 20.09 -30.73 -8.88
C HIS A 320 20.04 -32.16 -8.35
N ILE A 321 20.21 -32.33 -7.05
CA ILE A 321 19.95 -33.59 -6.37
C ILE A 321 18.45 -33.64 -6.07
N ALA A 322 17.77 -34.46 -6.87
CA ALA A 322 16.41 -34.89 -6.59
C ALA A 322 16.45 -35.99 -5.52
N THR A 323 16.09 -35.68 -4.29
CA THR A 323 15.87 -36.70 -3.27
C THR A 323 14.43 -37.20 -3.35
N LYS A 324 14.31 -38.46 -3.73
CA LYS A 324 13.10 -39.29 -3.70
C LYS A 324 12.61 -39.44 -2.25
N ALA A 325 11.32 -39.27 -2.06
CA ALA A 325 10.61 -39.66 -0.84
C ALA A 325 10.62 -41.21 -0.67
N PRO A 326 10.77 -41.73 0.54
CA PRO A 326 10.52 -43.16 0.77
C PRO A 326 9.04 -43.41 1.06
N VAL A 327 8.57 -44.47 0.43
CA VAL A 327 7.26 -45.09 0.51
C VAL A 327 7.02 -45.65 1.91
N ALA A 328 5.82 -45.48 2.41
CA ALA A 328 5.32 -46.01 3.66
C ALA A 328 5.30 -47.55 3.68
N GLU A 329 5.84 -48.16 4.70
CA GLU A 329 5.65 -49.54 5.06
C GLU A 329 4.75 -49.60 6.33
N LYS A 330 3.66 -50.36 6.20
CA LYS A 330 2.70 -50.69 7.24
C LYS A 330 3.32 -51.60 8.29
N ALA A 331 3.15 -51.29 9.55
CA ALA A 331 3.19 -52.27 10.62
C ALA A 331 1.97 -52.07 11.52
N GLU A 332 1.09 -53.06 11.51
CA GLU A 332 0.04 -53.29 12.48
C GLU A 332 0.66 -53.72 13.81
N ALA A 333 0.16 -53.26 14.91
CA ALA A 333 -0.26 -54.11 16.04
C ALA A 333 -0.61 -53.29 17.29
N ALA A 334 -1.81 -53.58 17.72
CA ALA A 334 -2.30 -53.91 19.10
C ALA A 334 -2.59 -52.75 20.06
N THR A 335 -3.85 -52.37 20.10
CA THR A 335 -4.79 -52.52 21.20
C THR A 335 -4.21 -52.48 22.60
N GLN A 336 -4.55 -51.44 23.34
CA GLN A 336 -5.08 -51.56 24.73
C GLN A 336 -5.60 -50.19 25.20
N GLN A 337 -6.93 -50.13 25.34
CA GLN A 337 -7.60 -49.21 26.26
C GLN A 337 -7.50 -49.72 27.69
N PRO A 338 -7.55 -48.89 28.69
CA PRO A 338 -8.40 -49.18 29.84
C PRO A 338 -9.49 -48.12 30.03
N LYS A 339 -10.63 -48.70 30.40
CA LYS A 339 -11.89 -48.09 30.79
C LYS A 339 -11.80 -47.38 32.13
N ALA A 340 -12.53 -46.26 32.18
CA ALA A 340 -13.60 -45.88 33.10
C ALA A 340 -13.43 -46.03 34.63
N ASP A 341 -14.07 -45.05 35.21
CA ASP A 341 -14.61 -44.88 36.55
C ASP A 341 -13.70 -44.20 37.56
N ASP A 342 -14.08 -43.01 37.98
CA ASP A 342 -14.87 -42.88 39.19
C ASP A 342 -15.45 -41.47 39.38
N LYS A 343 -16.73 -41.47 39.75
CA LYS A 343 -17.51 -40.35 40.25
C LYS A 343 -17.10 -40.00 41.66
N GLN A 344 -17.00 -38.74 41.98
CA GLN A 344 -17.45 -38.18 43.27
C GLN A 344 -17.39 -36.67 43.22
N LYS A 345 -18.51 -35.99 43.12
CA LYS A 345 -19.41 -35.45 44.18
C LYS A 345 -18.69 -34.74 45.32
N ARG A 346 -19.03 -33.50 45.43
CA ARG A 346 -19.25 -32.65 46.64
C ARG A 346 -18.51 -31.31 46.50
N LYS A 347 -19.06 -30.15 46.85
CA LYS A 347 -20.28 -29.68 47.50
C LYS A 347 -20.40 -28.19 47.30
N LYS A 348 -21.59 -27.72 47.07
CA LYS A 348 -22.02 -26.33 47.29
C LYS A 348 -21.70 -25.91 48.71
N ARG A 349 -21.19 -24.73 48.89
CA ARG A 349 -21.32 -24.00 50.16
C ARG A 349 -21.68 -22.55 49.89
N ASN A 350 -22.97 -22.31 49.95
CA ASN A 350 -23.58 -21.01 50.27
C ASN A 350 -23.04 -20.54 51.63
N ARG A 351 -22.66 -19.28 51.69
CA ARG A 351 -22.86 -18.50 52.90
C ARG A 351 -23.21 -17.05 52.53
N ARG A 352 -24.46 -16.74 52.82
CA ARG A 352 -25.06 -15.44 53.00
C ARG A 352 -24.50 -14.74 54.23
N HIS A 353 -24.75 -13.46 54.28
CA HIS A 353 -24.76 -12.47 55.36
C HIS A 353 -23.63 -11.46 55.23
N GLY A 354 -23.85 -10.17 55.32
CA GLY A 354 -25.01 -9.43 55.80
C GLY A 354 -24.79 -7.93 55.54
N HIS A 355 -25.90 -7.30 55.41
CA HIS A 355 -26.09 -5.85 55.43
C HIS A 355 -25.37 -5.14 56.58
N ARG A 356 -24.85 -3.95 56.29
CA ARG A 356 -24.90 -2.80 57.16
C ARG A 356 -24.66 -1.52 56.41
N LYS A 357 -25.66 -0.71 56.26
CA LYS A 357 -25.71 0.78 56.22
C LYS A 357 -26.15 1.22 57.62
N PRO A 358 -26.19 2.49 57.96
CA PRO A 358 -25.37 3.70 57.70
C PRO A 358 -25.04 4.41 59.00
N SER A 359 -24.27 5.48 58.96
CA SER A 359 -24.50 6.59 59.89
C SER A 359 -23.86 7.86 59.33
N ASP A 360 -24.77 8.84 59.19
CA ASP A 360 -24.49 10.25 59.09
C ASP A 360 -23.59 10.73 60.23
N GLN A 361 -22.68 11.64 59.92
CA GLN A 361 -22.35 12.74 60.84
C GLN A 361 -21.89 13.96 60.05
N LYS A 362 -22.71 14.98 60.14
CA LYS A 362 -22.43 16.41 59.98
C LYS A 362 -21.29 16.83 60.93
N THR A 363 -20.57 17.86 60.48
CA THR A 363 -20.15 19.07 61.22
C THR A 363 -18.92 19.62 60.49
N GLU A 364 -18.86 20.75 60.09
CA GLU A 364 -18.83 22.13 60.51
C GLU A 364 -17.68 22.87 59.82
N ARG A 365 -17.98 23.92 59.13
CA ARG A 365 -17.05 25.00 58.79
C ARG A 365 -16.61 25.73 60.05
N PRO A 366 -15.48 26.35 60.09
CA PRO A 366 -15.41 27.77 60.32
C PRO A 366 -14.32 28.53 59.52
N PRO A 367 -14.09 29.82 59.79
CA PRO A 367 -14.17 30.83 58.74
C PRO A 367 -12.80 31.53 58.49
N GLN A 368 -12.89 32.40 57.51
CA GLN A 368 -11.99 33.48 57.07
C GLN A 368 -11.03 34.07 58.13
N GLU A 369 -9.79 34.20 57.70
CA GLU A 369 -9.07 35.47 57.65
C GLU A 369 -8.13 35.48 56.46
#